data_dbafaab60f339d460261ba296c6b6fe5
#
_entry.id   dbafaab60f339d460261ba296c6b6fe5
#
_cell.length_a   1.000
_cell.length_b   1.000
_cell.length_c   1.000
_cell.angle_alpha   90.00
_cell.angle_beta   90.00
_cell.angle_gamma   90.00
#
_symmetry.space_group_name_H-M   'P 1'
#
loop_
_entity.id
_entity.type
_entity.pdbx_description
1 polymer ?
#
loop_
_entity_poly.entity_id
_entity_poly.type
_entity_poly.pdbx_seq_one_letter_code
_entity_poly.pdbx_strand_id
1 'polypeptide(L)'
;MTKKQKKTLKRIIISAVLYLAIILASKLVAIPWYLELVLFLVPYFIIGHDVLRKAVLGIVHGEVFDENFLMAVATVGALCLGEFSESVAVMLFYQIGELFQSYAVGKSRKSISDLMDIRPDSANLETADGTVSTVDPDDVPIGSVLVVRPGEKVPIDGEVISGESTLNTAALTGESKPRFVHPGSEIISGCVNGDGLLKLRTTKLYGESTVAKILDMVENSSLKKARAENFITKFAHYYTPAVCIGALVLAILPPLVLGGGWLTWISRALTFLVISCPCAPVISIPLSFFGGIGGASRCGILIKGGNYLEALANTSIAVFDKTGTLTKGVFAVSQVSPANGCTEKELLEQAALAESFSSHPISKSLREACGELDARRATDAQEIAGHGVRTMVDGHVVLAGNARMMDDSKIIYTKNTGTGTVVYVARDGQFLGSVLIADEVKEHSKQAIAALKAQGVRTIMLTGDSEAVASEISGQLGLDEYHAQLLPADKVNRVEELLATKGKNDILTFAGDGINDAPVLMRADVGIAMGAMGSDAAIEAADVVLMDDDPAKISLAMKISRKCMHIVYQNIVFALAVKAIFLLLGAFGIANMWWAVFADVGVMILAVLNAMRMLIVEKN
;
A
#
# COMPACT_ATOMS: atom_id res chain seq x y z
N MET A 1 13.82 14.38 16.49
CA MET A 1 14.26 15.64 15.85
C MET A 1 15.66 15.49 15.28
N THR A 2 15.85 15.84 14.03
CA THR A 2 17.16 15.84 13.34
C THR A 2 18.08 16.94 13.87
N LYS A 3 19.41 16.85 13.58
CA LYS A 3 20.37 17.92 13.95
C LYS A 3 19.95 19.29 13.39
N LYS A 4 19.41 19.33 12.15
CA LYS A 4 18.91 20.54 11.48
C LYS A 4 17.69 21.11 12.23
N GLN A 5 16.70 20.29 12.58
CA GLN A 5 15.52 20.72 13.34
C GLN A 5 15.86 21.27 14.73
N LYS A 6 16.82 20.64 15.43
CA LYS A 6 17.31 21.16 16.72
C LYS A 6 17.97 22.53 16.59
N LYS A 7 18.71 22.78 15.49
CA LYS A 7 19.33 24.06 15.20
C LYS A 7 18.27 25.15 14.94
N THR A 8 17.24 24.84 14.13
CA THR A 8 16.11 25.76 13.88
C THR A 8 15.35 26.07 15.16
N LEU A 9 15.05 25.05 15.98
CA LEU A 9 14.39 25.27 17.28
C LEU A 9 15.18 26.22 18.19
N LYS A 10 16.51 26.04 18.30
CA LYS A 10 17.36 26.95 19.08
C LYS A 10 17.27 28.40 18.57
N ARG A 11 17.28 28.62 17.25
CA ARG A 11 17.14 29.95 16.65
C ARG A 11 15.77 30.57 16.96
N ILE A 12 14.68 29.79 16.86
CA ILE A 12 13.32 30.21 17.23
C ILE A 12 13.29 30.67 18.68
N ILE A 13 13.81 29.86 19.61
CA ILE A 13 13.81 30.19 21.05
C ILE A 13 14.62 31.47 21.31
N ILE A 14 15.83 31.59 20.75
CA ILE A 14 16.68 32.78 20.93
C ILE A 14 15.97 34.02 20.39
N SER A 15 15.44 33.94 19.19
CA SER A 15 14.75 35.07 18.55
C SER A 15 13.47 35.45 19.31
N ALA A 16 12.69 34.46 19.81
CA ALA A 16 11.48 34.69 20.60
C ALA A 16 11.79 35.37 21.95
N VAL A 17 12.84 34.95 22.65
CA VAL A 17 13.28 35.57 23.92
C VAL A 17 13.73 37.02 23.68
N LEU A 18 14.54 37.25 22.65
CA LEU A 18 14.97 38.62 22.28
C LEU A 18 13.77 39.48 21.90
N TYR A 19 12.86 38.98 21.09
CA TYR A 19 11.63 39.66 20.69
C TYR A 19 10.78 40.08 21.89
N LEU A 20 10.52 39.16 22.82
CA LEU A 20 9.76 39.46 24.04
C LEU A 20 10.49 40.48 24.94
N ALA A 21 11.81 40.37 25.07
CA ALA A 21 12.61 41.32 25.84
C ALA A 21 12.55 42.74 25.26
N ILE A 22 12.62 42.87 23.91
CA ILE A 22 12.51 44.15 23.22
C ILE A 22 11.12 44.75 23.41
N ILE A 23 10.04 43.99 23.27
CA ILE A 23 8.67 44.46 23.50
C ILE A 23 8.50 44.92 24.96
N LEU A 24 9.04 44.21 25.94
CA LEU A 24 8.96 44.61 27.33
C LEU A 24 9.73 45.90 27.56
N ALA A 25 10.93 46.02 27.00
CA ALA A 25 11.75 47.21 27.09
C ALA A 25 11.08 48.46 26.45
N SER A 26 10.46 48.27 25.24
CA SER A 26 9.75 49.35 24.55
C SER A 26 8.51 49.86 25.27
N LYS A 27 7.88 48.99 26.12
CA LYS A 27 6.77 49.41 27.00
C LYS A 27 7.22 50.14 28.28
N LEU A 28 8.46 49.89 28.71
CA LEU A 28 8.99 50.49 29.95
C LEU A 28 9.75 51.78 29.71
N VAL A 29 10.37 51.92 28.54
CA VAL A 29 11.21 53.07 28.17
C VAL A 29 10.82 53.52 26.76
N ALA A 30 10.63 54.83 26.57
CA ALA A 30 10.42 55.40 25.22
C ALA A 30 11.71 55.27 24.40
N ILE A 31 11.73 54.32 23.47
CA ILE A 31 12.88 54.06 22.59
C ILE A 31 12.72 54.88 21.30
N PRO A 32 13.74 55.62 20.85
CA PRO A 32 13.70 56.29 19.55
C PRO A 32 13.54 55.30 18.41
N TRP A 33 12.79 55.63 17.38
CA TRP A 33 12.42 54.72 16.28
C TRP A 33 13.64 54.06 15.56
N TYR A 34 14.75 54.78 15.40
CA TYR A 34 15.97 54.23 14.79
C TYR A 34 16.65 53.18 15.67
N LEU A 35 16.61 53.33 16.99
CA LEU A 35 17.12 52.33 17.92
C LEU A 35 16.20 51.12 18.00
N GLU A 36 14.88 51.35 17.98
CA GLU A 36 13.87 50.31 17.91
C GLU A 36 14.06 49.44 16.64
N LEU A 37 14.25 50.05 15.48
CA LEU A 37 14.58 49.36 14.23
C LEU A 37 15.80 48.45 14.42
N VAL A 38 16.92 48.99 14.93
CA VAL A 38 18.16 48.22 15.10
C VAL A 38 17.94 47.03 16.07
N LEU A 39 17.20 47.24 17.16
CA LEU A 39 16.90 46.21 18.12
C LEU A 39 16.06 45.08 17.49
N PHE A 40 15.03 45.40 16.72
CA PHE A 40 14.20 44.37 16.05
C PHE A 40 14.89 43.70 14.87
N LEU A 41 15.84 44.33 14.19
CA LEU A 41 16.64 43.72 13.14
C LEU A 41 17.47 42.51 13.65
N VAL A 42 17.93 42.55 14.92
CA VAL A 42 18.70 41.42 15.48
C VAL A 42 17.90 40.11 15.49
N PRO A 43 16.75 39.99 16.16
CA PRO A 43 15.94 38.77 16.13
C PRO A 43 15.42 38.47 14.71
N TYR A 44 15.14 39.49 13.88
CA TYR A 44 14.71 39.29 12.49
C TYR A 44 15.75 38.58 11.65
N PHE A 45 17.03 38.98 11.68
CA PHE A 45 18.09 38.30 10.95
C PHE A 45 18.46 36.93 11.56
N ILE A 46 18.38 36.77 12.87
CA ILE A 46 18.61 35.45 13.51
C ILE A 46 17.62 34.41 12.97
N ILE A 47 16.34 34.77 12.84
CA ILE A 47 15.29 33.84 12.44
C ILE A 47 15.08 33.80 10.92
N GLY A 48 15.22 34.91 10.23
CA GLY A 48 14.80 35.08 8.82
C GLY A 48 15.90 34.96 7.77
N HIS A 49 17.19 34.86 8.15
CA HIS A 49 18.30 34.92 7.17
C HIS A 49 18.21 33.79 6.11
N ASP A 50 17.71 32.60 6.45
CA ASP A 50 17.55 31.49 5.52
C ASP A 50 16.38 31.71 4.55
N VAL A 51 15.27 32.31 5.02
CA VAL A 51 14.12 32.68 4.19
C VAL A 51 14.55 33.77 3.18
N LEU A 52 15.21 34.83 3.67
CA LEU A 52 15.71 35.89 2.82
C LEU A 52 16.72 35.38 1.77
N ARG A 53 17.65 34.49 2.19
CA ARG A 53 18.61 33.88 1.28
C ARG A 53 17.92 33.05 0.21
N LYS A 54 16.92 32.23 0.57
CA LYS A 54 16.17 31.43 -0.39
C LYS A 54 15.37 32.31 -1.35
N ALA A 55 14.73 33.37 -0.87
CA ALA A 55 14.00 34.31 -1.70
C ALA A 55 14.92 34.96 -2.75
N VAL A 56 16.11 35.44 -2.35
CA VAL A 56 17.10 36.00 -3.27
C VAL A 56 17.59 34.95 -4.28
N LEU A 57 17.90 33.74 -3.84
CA LEU A 57 18.32 32.66 -4.73
C LEU A 57 17.21 32.26 -5.71
N GLY A 58 15.94 32.21 -5.27
CA GLY A 58 14.79 31.95 -6.13
C GLY A 58 14.67 32.99 -7.26
N ILE A 59 14.84 34.29 -6.94
CA ILE A 59 14.85 35.36 -7.94
C ILE A 59 15.98 35.15 -8.97
N VAL A 60 17.18 34.82 -8.49
CA VAL A 60 18.36 34.61 -9.37
C VAL A 60 18.16 33.40 -10.29
N HIS A 61 17.47 32.34 -9.84
CA HIS A 61 17.21 31.14 -10.63
C HIS A 61 15.91 31.19 -11.46
N GLY A 62 15.17 32.32 -11.42
CA GLY A 62 13.93 32.49 -12.17
C GLY A 62 12.67 31.91 -11.51
N GLU A 63 12.79 31.39 -10.29
CA GLU A 63 11.66 30.92 -9.47
C GLU A 63 11.21 32.05 -8.52
N VAL A 64 10.68 33.13 -9.09
CA VAL A 64 10.43 34.40 -8.37
C VAL A 64 9.24 34.30 -7.41
N PHE A 65 8.25 33.46 -7.70
CA PHE A 65 6.97 33.44 -6.97
C PHE A 65 6.84 32.23 -6.04
N ASP A 66 7.83 32.01 -5.16
CA ASP A 66 7.76 31.01 -4.11
C ASP A 66 7.25 31.58 -2.77
N GLU A 67 7.01 30.72 -1.80
CA GLU A 67 6.56 31.08 -0.46
C GLU A 67 7.61 31.95 0.30
N ASN A 68 8.90 31.69 0.08
CA ASN A 68 9.98 32.46 0.70
C ASN A 68 10.02 33.89 0.17
N PHE A 69 9.75 34.08 -1.13
CA PHE A 69 9.63 35.41 -1.75
C PHE A 69 8.46 36.19 -1.15
N LEU A 70 7.27 35.59 -1.06
CA LEU A 70 6.09 36.22 -0.47
C LEU A 70 6.37 36.68 0.96
N MET A 71 6.96 35.81 1.78
CA MET A 71 7.30 36.12 3.16
C MET A 71 8.38 37.18 3.29
N ALA A 72 9.41 37.14 2.42
CA ALA A 72 10.46 38.16 2.40
C ALA A 72 9.90 39.54 2.03
N VAL A 73 9.08 39.63 0.97
CA VAL A 73 8.46 40.88 0.54
C VAL A 73 7.54 41.44 1.63
N ALA A 74 6.71 40.61 2.23
CA ALA A 74 5.78 41.03 3.28
C ALA A 74 6.51 41.55 4.54
N THR A 75 7.52 40.81 5.01
CA THR A 75 8.24 41.15 6.25
C THR A 75 9.20 42.34 6.06
N VAL A 76 9.90 42.43 4.92
CA VAL A 76 10.71 43.59 4.58
C VAL A 76 9.83 44.82 4.37
N GLY A 77 8.68 44.66 3.68
CA GLY A 77 7.71 45.75 3.51
C GLY A 77 7.16 46.28 4.85
N ALA A 78 6.84 45.37 5.81
CA ALA A 78 6.44 45.76 7.17
C ALA A 78 7.55 46.56 7.89
N LEU A 79 8.83 46.16 7.76
CA LEU A 79 9.97 46.92 8.31
C LEU A 79 10.04 48.33 7.70
N CYS A 80 9.81 48.45 6.39
CA CYS A 80 9.81 49.76 5.70
C CYS A 80 8.64 50.66 6.14
N LEU A 81 7.52 50.08 6.56
CA LEU A 81 6.36 50.79 7.07
C LEU A 81 6.47 51.21 8.56
N GLY A 82 7.54 50.75 9.26
CA GLY A 82 7.73 51.01 10.67
C GLY A 82 7.06 49.97 11.60
N GLU A 83 6.48 48.92 11.02
CA GLU A 83 5.83 47.82 11.76
C GLU A 83 6.86 46.74 12.17
N PHE A 84 7.88 47.18 12.95
CA PHE A 84 9.05 46.34 13.27
C PHE A 84 8.68 45.07 14.07
N SER A 85 7.82 45.24 15.06
CA SER A 85 7.33 44.15 15.92
C SER A 85 6.58 43.11 15.10
N GLU A 86 5.69 43.53 14.19
CA GLU A 86 4.90 42.63 13.35
C GLU A 86 5.79 41.87 12.38
N SER A 87 6.78 42.49 11.77
CA SER A 87 7.72 41.86 10.88
C SER A 87 8.45 40.66 11.53
N VAL A 88 8.98 40.88 12.76
CA VAL A 88 9.65 39.80 13.51
C VAL A 88 8.66 38.70 13.93
N ALA A 89 7.46 39.08 14.36
CA ALA A 89 6.44 38.14 14.77
C ALA A 89 6.03 37.23 13.61
N VAL A 90 5.75 37.77 12.43
CA VAL A 90 5.42 37.02 11.21
C VAL A 90 6.51 36.03 10.88
N MET A 91 7.78 36.46 10.86
CA MET A 91 8.92 35.59 10.58
C MET A 91 9.09 34.49 11.62
N LEU A 92 8.86 34.79 12.89
CA LEU A 92 8.88 33.80 13.98
C LEU A 92 7.82 32.71 13.80
N PHE A 93 6.57 33.12 13.58
CA PHE A 93 5.47 32.16 13.38
C PHE A 93 5.65 31.32 12.12
N TYR A 94 6.12 31.94 11.05
CA TYR A 94 6.47 31.20 9.82
C TYR A 94 7.51 30.11 10.10
N GLN A 95 8.59 30.43 10.81
CA GLN A 95 9.64 29.46 11.15
C GLN A 95 9.15 28.37 12.14
N ILE A 96 8.22 28.71 13.04
CA ILE A 96 7.56 27.71 13.90
C ILE A 96 6.75 26.74 13.02
N GLY A 97 6.00 27.26 12.04
CA GLY A 97 5.25 26.48 11.08
C GLY A 97 6.14 25.54 10.26
N GLU A 98 7.24 26.07 9.70
CA GLU A 98 8.25 25.30 8.95
C GLU A 98 8.88 24.18 9.80
N LEU A 99 9.19 24.46 11.07
CA LEU A 99 9.71 23.47 11.98
C LEU A 99 8.69 22.36 12.27
N PHE A 100 7.43 22.74 12.52
CA PHE A 100 6.34 21.78 12.77
C PHE A 100 6.10 20.90 11.53
N GLN A 101 6.06 21.49 10.34
CA GLN A 101 5.98 20.79 9.06
C GLN A 101 7.11 19.78 8.90
N SER A 102 8.37 20.24 9.03
CA SER A 102 9.55 19.38 8.92
C SER A 102 9.51 18.21 9.92
N TYR A 103 9.00 18.45 11.13
CA TYR A 103 8.83 17.42 12.16
C TYR A 103 7.72 16.42 11.78
N ALA A 104 6.55 16.89 11.33
CA ALA A 104 5.41 16.07 10.96
C ALA A 104 5.73 15.19 9.73
N VAL A 105 6.33 15.77 8.69
CA VAL A 105 6.80 15.04 7.50
C VAL A 105 7.87 14.01 7.89
N GLY A 106 8.82 14.39 8.75
CA GLY A 106 9.84 13.49 9.25
C GLY A 106 9.25 12.32 10.06
N LYS A 107 8.22 12.57 10.86
CA LYS A 107 7.52 11.53 11.63
C LYS A 107 6.72 10.59 10.73
N SER A 108 6.04 11.12 9.71
CA SER A 108 5.31 10.31 8.73
C SER A 108 6.25 9.44 7.91
N ARG A 109 7.36 10.01 7.41
CA ARG A 109 8.41 9.24 6.74
C ARG A 109 9.05 8.20 7.66
N LYS A 110 9.24 8.53 8.94
CA LYS A 110 9.77 7.57 9.91
C LYS A 110 8.78 6.43 10.19
N SER A 111 7.47 6.67 10.18
CA SER A 111 6.46 5.59 10.28
C SER A 111 6.50 4.65 9.06
N ILE A 112 6.91 5.15 7.88
CA ILE A 112 7.24 4.31 6.71
C ILE A 112 8.60 3.64 6.91
N SER A 113 9.59 4.33 7.46
CA SER A 113 10.91 3.79 7.79
C SER A 113 10.88 2.79 8.96
N ASP A 114 9.90 2.87 9.87
CA ASP A 114 9.69 1.84 10.92
C ASP A 114 9.11 0.54 10.30
N LEU A 115 8.51 0.62 9.09
CA LEU A 115 8.28 -0.54 8.21
C LEU A 115 9.60 -1.03 7.58
N MET A 116 10.58 -0.17 7.39
CA MET A 116 11.94 -0.53 6.99
C MET A 116 12.75 -1.20 8.11
N ASP A 117 12.22 -1.29 9.33
CA ASP A 117 12.81 -2.11 10.39
C ASP A 117 12.70 -3.62 10.12
N ILE A 118 12.08 -4.01 8.99
CA ILE A 118 12.18 -5.37 8.45
C ILE A 118 13.56 -5.66 7.84
N ARG A 119 14.37 -4.64 7.50
CA ARG A 119 15.72 -4.83 6.97
C ARG A 119 16.61 -5.55 8.00
N PRO A 120 17.24 -6.67 7.63
CA PRO A 120 18.24 -7.31 8.47
C PRO A 120 19.54 -6.46 8.46
N ASP A 121 20.11 -6.26 9.63
CA ASP A 121 21.36 -5.50 9.77
C ASP A 121 22.60 -6.34 9.39
N SER A 122 22.51 -7.67 9.46
CA SER A 122 23.61 -8.61 9.19
C SER A 122 23.09 -10.01 8.89
N ALA A 123 23.93 -10.84 8.29
CA ALA A 123 23.71 -12.26 8.05
C ALA A 123 24.79 -13.10 8.72
N ASN A 124 24.42 -14.20 9.39
CA ASN A 124 25.37 -15.14 9.97
C ASN A 124 25.69 -16.25 8.97
N LEU A 125 26.78 -16.11 8.22
CA LEU A 125 27.24 -17.03 7.19
C LEU A 125 28.03 -18.18 7.81
N GLU A 126 27.62 -19.43 7.56
CA GLU A 126 28.40 -20.63 7.92
C GLU A 126 29.42 -20.92 6.81
N THR A 127 30.70 -20.97 7.18
CA THR A 127 31.79 -21.29 6.27
C THR A 127 31.98 -22.80 6.16
N ALA A 128 32.75 -23.28 5.16
CA ALA A 128 32.95 -24.71 4.90
C ALA A 128 33.58 -25.49 6.06
N ASP A 129 34.27 -24.80 6.95
CA ASP A 129 34.88 -25.34 8.18
C ASP A 129 33.93 -25.35 9.39
N GLY A 130 32.65 -24.97 9.20
CA GLY A 130 31.65 -24.93 10.23
C GLY A 130 31.70 -23.71 11.15
N THR A 131 32.55 -22.75 10.89
CA THR A 131 32.60 -21.48 11.63
C THR A 131 31.53 -20.53 11.11
N VAL A 132 30.92 -19.75 12.02
CA VAL A 132 29.88 -18.76 11.69
C VAL A 132 30.50 -17.37 11.75
N SER A 133 30.49 -16.66 10.63
CA SER A 133 30.90 -15.25 10.52
C SER A 133 29.73 -14.34 10.25
N THR A 134 29.70 -13.18 10.89
CA THR A 134 28.70 -12.14 10.63
C THR A 134 29.17 -11.26 9.49
N VAL A 135 28.37 -11.19 8.42
CA VAL A 135 28.67 -10.47 7.17
C VAL A 135 27.52 -9.52 6.81
N ASP A 136 27.76 -8.58 5.91
CA ASP A 136 26.68 -7.79 5.32
C ASP A 136 25.82 -8.71 4.42
N PRO A 137 24.48 -8.64 4.48
CA PRO A 137 23.62 -9.41 3.59
C PRO A 137 23.91 -9.21 2.10
N ASP A 138 24.38 -8.04 1.69
CA ASP A 138 24.74 -7.74 0.30
C ASP A 138 25.95 -8.57 -0.20
N ASP A 139 26.78 -9.06 0.71
CA ASP A 139 27.98 -9.85 0.39
C ASP A 139 27.72 -11.38 0.35
N VAL A 140 26.48 -11.83 0.56
CA VAL A 140 26.13 -13.26 0.64
C VAL A 140 25.77 -13.82 -0.75
N PRO A 141 26.55 -14.79 -1.28
CA PRO A 141 26.22 -15.46 -2.55
C PRO A 141 25.01 -16.39 -2.46
N ILE A 142 24.39 -16.68 -3.60
CA ILE A 142 23.33 -17.71 -3.71
C ILE A 142 23.93 -19.09 -3.37
N GLY A 143 23.14 -19.92 -2.67
CA GLY A 143 23.55 -21.26 -2.25
C GLY A 143 24.33 -21.30 -0.92
N SER A 144 24.60 -20.13 -0.33
CA SER A 144 25.25 -20.02 0.99
C SER A 144 24.37 -20.55 2.11
N VAL A 145 24.99 -21.08 3.15
CA VAL A 145 24.28 -21.54 4.36
C VAL A 145 24.30 -20.43 5.39
N LEU A 146 23.12 -19.98 5.80
CA LEU A 146 22.93 -18.97 6.85
C LEU A 146 22.36 -19.61 8.11
N VAL A 147 22.83 -19.13 9.26
CA VAL A 147 22.35 -19.54 10.59
C VAL A 147 21.48 -18.42 11.15
N VAL A 148 20.22 -18.73 11.42
CA VAL A 148 19.25 -17.76 11.99
C VAL A 148 18.88 -18.22 13.39
N ARG A 149 19.29 -17.44 14.39
CA ARG A 149 19.04 -17.73 15.81
C ARG A 149 17.65 -17.31 16.23
N PRO A 150 17.10 -17.83 17.34
CA PRO A 150 15.88 -17.34 17.93
C PRO A 150 15.87 -15.82 18.12
N GLY A 151 14.81 -15.16 17.67
CA GLY A 151 14.65 -13.70 17.73
C GLY A 151 15.35 -12.92 16.61
N GLU A 152 16.18 -13.56 15.79
CA GLU A 152 16.83 -12.91 14.65
C GLU A 152 15.91 -12.82 13.44
N LYS A 153 16.11 -11.79 12.61
CA LYS A 153 15.45 -11.65 11.31
C LYS A 153 16.10 -12.57 10.28
N VAL A 154 15.29 -13.19 9.43
CA VAL A 154 15.77 -13.94 8.26
C VAL A 154 16.41 -12.97 7.28
N PRO A 155 17.71 -13.10 6.94
CA PRO A 155 18.41 -12.07 6.16
C PRO A 155 18.05 -12.09 4.67
N ILE A 156 17.93 -13.27 4.07
CA ILE A 156 17.75 -13.48 2.63
C ILE A 156 16.77 -14.64 2.43
N ASP A 157 16.00 -14.61 1.34
CA ASP A 157 15.09 -15.69 0.97
C ASP A 157 15.87 -17.00 0.75
N GLY A 158 15.31 -18.12 1.21
CA GLY A 158 15.96 -19.41 1.12
C GLY A 158 15.08 -20.58 1.49
N GLU A 159 15.71 -21.77 1.56
CA GLU A 159 15.09 -23.01 1.97
C GLU A 159 15.71 -23.51 3.29
N VAL A 160 14.88 -23.94 4.21
CA VAL A 160 15.35 -24.54 5.49
C VAL A 160 16.01 -25.87 5.20
N ILE A 161 17.28 -26.02 5.57
CA ILE A 161 18.03 -27.27 5.44
C ILE A 161 18.14 -28.05 6.75
N SER A 162 18.01 -27.35 7.90
CA SER A 162 18.05 -27.98 9.23
C SER A 162 17.39 -27.10 10.28
N GLY A 163 16.73 -27.72 11.23
CA GLY A 163 16.03 -27.08 12.34
C GLY A 163 14.52 -26.98 12.10
N GLU A 164 13.79 -26.78 13.18
CA GLU A 164 12.34 -26.52 13.20
C GLU A 164 12.09 -25.31 14.08
N SER A 165 11.19 -24.44 13.67
CA SER A 165 10.84 -23.23 14.41
C SER A 165 9.49 -22.66 13.99
N THR A 166 9.06 -21.62 14.68
CA THR A 166 7.96 -20.75 14.25
C THR A 166 8.52 -19.44 13.68
N LEU A 167 7.91 -18.92 12.62
CA LEU A 167 8.24 -17.63 12.04
C LEU A 167 7.15 -16.62 12.34
N ASN A 168 7.54 -15.49 12.87
CA ASN A 168 6.64 -14.34 13.00
C ASN A 168 6.71 -13.52 11.70
N THR A 169 5.64 -13.55 10.93
CA THR A 169 5.48 -12.84 9.65
C THR A 169 4.75 -11.50 9.79
N ALA A 170 4.35 -11.12 11.02
CA ALA A 170 3.49 -9.96 11.28
C ALA A 170 4.02 -8.63 10.73
N ALA A 171 5.33 -8.48 10.66
CA ALA A 171 5.96 -7.29 10.09
C ALA A 171 5.76 -7.16 8.57
N LEU A 172 5.60 -8.29 7.87
CA LEU A 172 5.41 -8.36 6.42
C LEU A 172 3.93 -8.45 6.04
N THR A 173 3.20 -9.37 6.64
CA THR A 173 1.81 -9.69 6.26
C THR A 173 0.78 -8.94 7.10
N GLY A 174 1.16 -8.43 8.26
CA GLY A 174 0.24 -7.88 9.25
C GLY A 174 -0.50 -8.95 10.07
N GLU A 175 -0.29 -10.23 9.79
CA GLU A 175 -0.89 -11.35 10.53
C GLU A 175 -0.09 -11.68 11.79
N SER A 176 -0.81 -11.89 12.90
CA SER A 176 -0.18 -12.24 14.18
C SER A 176 0.03 -13.76 14.38
N LYS A 177 -0.46 -14.59 13.42
CA LYS A 177 -0.36 -16.05 13.54
C LYS A 177 1.03 -16.53 13.09
N PRO A 178 1.83 -17.16 13.96
CA PRO A 178 3.13 -17.70 13.58
C PRO A 178 3.00 -18.84 12.58
N ARG A 179 3.93 -18.87 11.59
CA ARG A 179 4.02 -19.96 10.60
C ARG A 179 5.06 -20.97 11.09
N PHE A 180 4.70 -22.24 11.19
CA PHE A 180 5.64 -23.33 11.48
C PHE A 180 6.47 -23.67 10.25
N VAL A 181 7.79 -23.89 10.44
CA VAL A 181 8.74 -24.27 9.38
C VAL A 181 9.62 -25.43 9.82
N HIS A 182 9.94 -26.28 8.85
CA HIS A 182 10.75 -27.50 8.98
C HIS A 182 11.70 -27.66 7.78
N PRO A 183 12.64 -28.61 7.77
CA PRO A 183 13.50 -28.85 6.61
C PRO A 183 12.69 -29.05 5.33
N GLY A 184 13.08 -28.37 4.24
CA GLY A 184 12.34 -28.28 2.97
C GLY A 184 11.32 -27.16 2.89
N SER A 185 11.08 -26.39 3.96
CA SER A 185 10.19 -25.22 3.93
C SER A 185 10.89 -24.03 3.30
N GLU A 186 10.20 -23.35 2.37
CA GLU A 186 10.64 -22.03 1.87
C GLU A 186 10.47 -20.97 2.95
N ILE A 187 11.48 -20.12 3.08
CA ILE A 187 11.56 -19.03 4.04
C ILE A 187 11.83 -17.71 3.31
N ILE A 188 11.13 -16.66 3.72
CA ILE A 188 11.31 -15.32 3.16
C ILE A 188 12.06 -14.41 4.12
N SER A 189 12.86 -13.51 3.57
CA SER A 189 13.58 -12.48 4.32
C SER A 189 12.63 -11.56 5.08
N GLY A 190 13.10 -11.02 6.22
CA GLY A 190 12.33 -10.10 7.05
C GLY A 190 11.39 -10.74 8.06
N CYS A 191 11.14 -12.04 7.99
CA CYS A 191 10.46 -12.77 9.07
C CYS A 191 11.37 -12.84 10.31
N VAL A 192 10.78 -12.84 11.49
CA VAL A 192 11.52 -13.03 12.75
C VAL A 192 11.42 -14.49 13.16
N ASN A 193 12.58 -15.14 13.35
CA ASN A 193 12.66 -16.51 13.83
C ASN A 193 12.18 -16.60 15.29
N GLY A 194 11.36 -17.59 15.60
CA GLY A 194 10.83 -17.85 16.95
C GLY A 194 11.84 -18.57 17.85
N ASP A 195 11.53 -19.81 18.21
CA ASP A 195 12.20 -20.51 19.32
C ASP A 195 13.34 -21.43 18.88
N GLY A 196 13.36 -21.86 17.60
CA GLY A 196 14.33 -22.83 17.08
C GLY A 196 15.55 -22.19 16.40
N LEU A 197 16.67 -22.91 16.37
CA LEU A 197 17.81 -22.57 15.52
C LEU A 197 17.53 -23.06 14.11
N LEU A 198 17.56 -22.19 13.12
CA LEU A 198 17.38 -22.54 11.73
C LEU A 198 18.68 -22.41 10.94
N LYS A 199 18.94 -23.37 10.05
CA LYS A 199 19.90 -23.23 8.98
C LYS A 199 19.14 -23.21 7.67
N LEU A 200 19.41 -22.19 6.85
CA LEU A 200 18.77 -22.02 5.55
C LEU A 200 19.83 -21.91 4.45
N ARG A 201 19.49 -22.40 3.27
CA ARG A 201 20.27 -22.20 2.06
C ARG A 201 19.66 -21.07 1.25
N THR A 202 20.45 -20.05 0.92
CA THR A 202 19.99 -18.89 0.16
C THR A 202 19.62 -19.29 -1.26
N THR A 203 18.45 -18.82 -1.74
CA THR A 203 17.94 -19.05 -3.10
C THR A 203 18.04 -17.81 -3.98
N LYS A 204 18.25 -16.63 -3.37
CA LYS A 204 18.34 -15.34 -4.05
C LYS A 204 19.53 -14.53 -3.50
N LEU A 205 19.93 -13.48 -4.24
CA LEU A 205 20.78 -12.41 -3.71
C LEU A 205 19.96 -11.49 -2.80
N TYR A 206 20.61 -10.76 -1.90
CA TYR A 206 19.91 -9.83 -1.00
C TYR A 206 19.07 -8.79 -1.76
N GLY A 207 19.64 -8.17 -2.83
CA GLY A 207 18.91 -7.18 -3.64
C GLY A 207 17.69 -7.74 -4.39
N GLU A 208 17.59 -9.06 -4.55
CA GLU A 208 16.45 -9.77 -5.15
C GLU A 208 15.51 -10.37 -4.10
N SER A 209 15.87 -10.25 -2.81
CA SER A 209 15.08 -10.80 -1.71
C SER A 209 13.74 -10.08 -1.55
N THR A 210 12.80 -10.76 -0.92
CA THR A 210 11.45 -10.21 -0.65
C THR A 210 11.52 -8.89 0.12
N VAL A 211 12.38 -8.80 1.13
CA VAL A 211 12.57 -7.55 1.90
C VAL A 211 13.13 -6.44 1.03
N ALA A 212 14.15 -6.70 0.21
CA ALA A 212 14.75 -5.67 -0.65
C ALA A 212 13.71 -5.11 -1.65
N LYS A 213 12.88 -5.97 -2.24
CA LYS A 213 11.80 -5.57 -3.15
C LYS A 213 10.70 -4.75 -2.45
N ILE A 214 10.31 -5.15 -1.24
CA ILE A 214 9.34 -4.39 -0.44
C ILE A 214 9.88 -2.99 -0.14
N LEU A 215 11.15 -2.90 0.28
CA LEU A 215 11.80 -1.63 0.59
C LEU A 215 11.88 -0.73 -0.64
N ASP A 216 12.28 -1.28 -1.79
CA ASP A 216 12.32 -0.55 -3.07
C ASP A 216 10.93 -0.03 -3.48
N MET A 217 9.89 -0.87 -3.37
CA MET A 217 8.52 -0.45 -3.66
C MET A 217 8.05 0.68 -2.75
N VAL A 218 8.34 0.61 -1.45
CA VAL A 218 7.95 1.66 -0.49
C VAL A 218 8.72 2.95 -0.74
N GLU A 219 10.01 2.87 -1.04
CA GLU A 219 10.86 4.02 -1.33
C GLU A 219 10.45 4.70 -2.65
N ASN A 220 10.23 3.91 -3.70
CA ASN A 220 9.82 4.40 -5.02
C ASN A 220 8.34 4.78 -5.12
N SER A 221 7.49 4.35 -4.18
CA SER A 221 6.07 4.74 -4.16
C SER A 221 5.84 6.25 -4.08
N SER A 222 6.81 6.99 -3.53
CA SER A 222 6.78 8.45 -3.45
C SER A 222 6.97 9.15 -4.81
N LEU A 223 7.44 8.46 -5.84
CA LEU A 223 7.71 9.04 -7.16
C LEU A 223 6.44 9.19 -8.01
N LYS A 224 5.44 8.33 -7.83
CA LYS A 224 4.18 8.35 -8.59
C LYS A 224 3.13 9.19 -7.86
N LYS A 225 3.10 10.48 -8.18
CA LYS A 225 2.18 11.46 -7.56
C LYS A 225 0.73 11.27 -7.97
N ALA A 226 -0.17 11.39 -7.01
CA ALA A 226 -1.61 11.42 -7.23
C ALA A 226 -2.06 12.64 -8.07
N ARG A 227 -3.25 12.55 -8.69
CA ARG A 227 -3.84 13.69 -9.44
C ARG A 227 -4.07 14.88 -8.51
N ALA A 228 -4.49 14.64 -7.28
CA ALA A 228 -4.67 15.68 -6.27
C ALA A 228 -3.36 16.42 -5.94
N GLU A 229 -2.23 15.71 -5.83
CA GLU A 229 -0.91 16.33 -5.63
C GLU A 229 -0.48 17.16 -6.84
N ASN A 230 -0.68 16.63 -8.06
CA ASN A 230 -0.40 17.32 -9.30
C ASN A 230 -1.28 18.58 -9.47
N PHE A 231 -2.56 18.49 -9.07
CA PHE A 231 -3.47 19.62 -9.08
C PHE A 231 -2.97 20.75 -8.19
N ILE A 232 -2.58 20.45 -6.94
CA ILE A 232 -2.08 21.46 -6.01
C ILE A 232 -0.77 22.10 -6.50
N THR A 233 0.12 21.30 -7.07
CA THR A 233 1.37 21.83 -7.65
C THR A 233 1.08 22.81 -8.80
N LYS A 234 0.16 22.45 -9.71
CA LYS A 234 -0.28 23.34 -10.79
C LYS A 234 -1.03 24.56 -10.25
N PHE A 235 -1.91 24.38 -9.28
CA PHE A 235 -2.66 25.46 -8.64
C PHE A 235 -1.69 26.48 -8.04
N ALA A 236 -0.71 26.06 -7.26
CA ALA A 236 0.27 26.96 -6.65
C ALA A 236 1.04 27.76 -7.70
N HIS A 237 1.41 27.15 -8.83
CA HIS A 237 2.12 27.80 -9.93
C HIS A 237 1.34 28.98 -10.55
N TYR A 238 0.02 28.89 -10.67
CA TYR A 238 -0.81 29.98 -11.21
C TYR A 238 -1.34 30.92 -10.12
N TYR A 239 -1.62 30.38 -8.94
CA TYR A 239 -2.19 31.12 -7.83
C TYR A 239 -1.25 32.18 -7.29
N THR A 240 0.02 31.86 -7.10
CA THR A 240 1.00 32.80 -6.48
C THR A 240 1.24 34.06 -7.33
N PRO A 241 1.46 33.99 -8.66
CA PRO A 241 1.52 35.17 -9.50
C PRO A 241 0.23 35.99 -9.47
N ALA A 242 -0.94 35.33 -9.51
CA ALA A 242 -2.24 36.02 -9.46
C ALA A 242 -2.42 36.82 -8.16
N VAL A 243 -2.00 36.23 -7.04
CA VAL A 243 -2.00 36.89 -5.72
C VAL A 243 -1.04 38.07 -5.68
N CYS A 244 0.16 37.96 -6.22
CA CYS A 244 1.12 39.06 -6.28
C CYS A 244 0.57 40.26 -7.10
N ILE A 245 -0.07 39.95 -8.25
CA ILE A 245 -0.73 40.98 -9.06
C ILE A 245 -1.90 41.60 -8.28
N GLY A 246 -2.73 40.76 -7.60
CA GLY A 246 -3.82 41.24 -6.76
C GLY A 246 -3.36 42.17 -5.63
N ALA A 247 -2.26 41.83 -4.95
CA ALA A 247 -1.64 42.64 -3.92
C ALA A 247 -1.13 44.00 -4.49
N LEU A 248 -0.49 43.96 -5.67
CA LEU A 248 -0.04 45.15 -6.35
C LEU A 248 -1.21 46.08 -6.74
N VAL A 249 -2.29 45.49 -7.27
CA VAL A 249 -3.54 46.22 -7.57
C VAL A 249 -4.12 46.83 -6.30
N LEU A 250 -4.17 46.08 -5.20
CA LEU A 250 -4.68 46.54 -3.90
C LEU A 250 -3.82 47.66 -3.31
N ALA A 251 -2.49 47.66 -3.55
CA ALA A 251 -1.59 48.71 -3.10
C ALA A 251 -1.73 50.02 -3.89
N ILE A 252 -2.05 49.94 -5.19
CA ILE A 252 -2.00 51.08 -6.11
C ILE A 252 -3.39 51.65 -6.44
N LEU A 253 -4.35 50.78 -6.82
CA LEU A 253 -5.62 51.26 -7.39
C LEU A 253 -6.53 51.96 -6.35
N PRO A 254 -6.75 51.44 -5.14
CA PRO A 254 -7.65 52.07 -4.18
C PRO A 254 -7.17 53.46 -3.71
N PRO A 255 -5.88 53.70 -3.39
CA PRO A 255 -5.44 55.04 -3.02
C PRO A 255 -5.60 56.04 -4.17
N LEU A 256 -5.49 55.62 -5.44
CA LEU A 256 -5.70 56.48 -6.60
C LEU A 256 -7.17 56.82 -6.83
N VAL A 257 -8.10 55.86 -6.59
CA VAL A 257 -9.54 56.02 -6.92
C VAL A 257 -10.34 56.53 -5.73
N LEU A 258 -10.11 55.99 -4.54
CA LEU A 258 -10.91 56.27 -3.33
C LEU A 258 -10.28 57.38 -2.47
N GLY A 259 -9.06 57.79 -2.77
CA GLY A 259 -8.26 58.60 -1.87
C GLY A 259 -7.84 57.83 -0.62
N GLY A 260 -7.06 58.41 0.25
CA GLY A 260 -6.58 57.79 1.49
C GLY A 260 -5.08 57.61 1.51
N GLY A 261 -4.55 57.25 2.68
CA GLY A 261 -3.10 57.13 2.87
C GLY A 261 -2.52 55.94 2.12
N TRP A 262 -1.53 56.14 1.28
CA TRP A 262 -0.77 55.09 0.58
C TRP A 262 -0.25 54.03 1.54
N LEU A 263 0.22 54.40 2.72
CA LEU A 263 0.75 53.51 3.74
C LEU A 263 -0.29 52.49 4.20
N THR A 264 -1.55 52.89 4.37
CA THR A 264 -2.65 52.00 4.77
C THR A 264 -2.93 50.93 3.73
N TRP A 265 -2.95 51.29 2.43
CA TRP A 265 -3.22 50.35 1.36
C TRP A 265 -2.04 49.43 1.09
N ILE A 266 -0.80 49.93 1.24
CA ILE A 266 0.40 49.07 1.20
C ILE A 266 0.40 48.08 2.36
N SER A 267 0.08 48.48 3.60
CA SER A 267 -0.03 47.55 4.75
C SER A 267 -1.10 46.48 4.51
N ARG A 268 -2.26 46.85 3.95
CA ARG A 268 -3.29 45.88 3.54
C ARG A 268 -2.80 44.92 2.46
N ALA A 269 -2.07 45.37 1.47
CA ALA A 269 -1.49 44.56 0.42
C ALA A 269 -0.44 43.58 0.96
N LEU A 270 0.39 44.00 1.92
CA LEU A 270 1.35 43.10 2.58
C LEU A 270 0.64 42.04 3.44
N THR A 271 -0.39 42.45 4.18
CA THR A 271 -1.25 41.50 4.92
C THR A 271 -1.90 40.49 4.00
N PHE A 272 -2.43 40.94 2.84
CA PHE A 272 -3.00 40.09 1.80
C PHE A 272 -1.97 39.08 1.26
N LEU A 273 -0.71 39.46 1.05
CA LEU A 273 0.35 38.56 0.62
C LEU A 273 0.63 37.47 1.64
N VAL A 274 0.69 37.78 2.95
CA VAL A 274 0.93 36.81 4.02
C VAL A 274 -0.21 35.79 4.08
N ILE A 275 -1.48 36.23 4.03
CA ILE A 275 -2.65 35.35 4.04
C ILE A 275 -2.64 34.38 2.85
N SER A 276 -2.08 34.80 1.73
CA SER A 276 -2.21 34.08 0.45
C SER A 276 -1.30 32.88 0.28
N CYS A 277 -0.37 32.58 1.20
CA CYS A 277 0.49 31.40 1.07
C CYS A 277 -0.33 30.09 0.99
N PRO A 278 -0.21 29.25 -0.06
CA PRO A 278 -0.94 27.99 -0.16
C PRO A 278 -0.31 26.86 0.67
N CYS A 279 0.38 27.18 1.77
CA CYS A 279 1.21 26.26 2.55
C CYS A 279 0.43 25.03 3.07
N ALA A 280 -0.79 25.23 3.57
CA ALA A 280 -1.57 24.15 4.18
C ALA A 280 -1.92 22.99 3.22
N PRO A 281 -2.47 23.22 2.00
CA PRO A 281 -2.71 22.13 1.04
C PRO A 281 -1.42 21.49 0.51
N VAL A 282 -0.42 22.32 0.20
CA VAL A 282 0.87 21.85 -0.38
C VAL A 282 1.56 20.82 0.54
N ILE A 283 1.36 20.95 1.84
CA ILE A 283 1.98 20.09 2.85
C ILE A 283 1.08 18.93 3.26
N SER A 284 -0.18 19.23 3.57
CA SER A 284 -1.09 18.22 4.16
C SER A 284 -1.49 17.13 3.18
N ILE A 285 -1.53 17.42 1.87
CA ILE A 285 -1.93 16.45 0.85
C ILE A 285 -0.89 15.35 0.68
N PRO A 286 0.40 15.62 0.37
CA PRO A 286 1.42 14.58 0.34
C PRO A 286 1.51 13.82 1.65
N LEU A 287 1.39 14.50 2.79
CA LEU A 287 1.41 13.87 4.11
C LEU A 287 0.26 12.88 4.29
N SER A 288 -0.94 13.18 3.77
CA SER A 288 -2.09 12.28 3.79
C SER A 288 -1.83 11.03 2.95
N PHE A 289 -1.27 11.17 1.74
CA PHE A 289 -0.91 10.03 0.88
C PHE A 289 0.18 9.18 1.52
N PHE A 290 1.24 9.78 2.06
CA PHE A 290 2.27 9.03 2.79
C PHE A 290 1.69 8.28 4.00
N GLY A 291 0.80 8.94 4.74
CA GLY A 291 0.09 8.30 5.85
C GLY A 291 -0.81 7.14 5.40
N GLY A 292 -1.47 7.28 4.24
CA GLY A 292 -2.31 6.25 3.62
C GLY A 292 -1.53 5.04 3.16
N ILE A 293 -0.43 5.25 2.41
CA ILE A 293 0.46 4.19 1.95
C ILE A 293 1.10 3.47 3.15
N GLY A 294 1.62 4.21 4.13
CA GLY A 294 2.21 3.62 5.33
C GLY A 294 1.18 2.89 6.21
N GLY A 295 -0.05 3.37 6.26
CA GLY A 295 -1.15 2.68 6.96
C GLY A 295 -1.56 1.38 6.27
N ALA A 296 -1.65 1.36 4.94
CA ALA A 296 -1.93 0.17 4.14
C ALA A 296 -0.82 -0.88 4.30
N SER A 297 0.44 -0.45 4.24
CA SER A 297 1.59 -1.35 4.38
C SER A 297 1.62 -2.06 5.75
N ARG A 298 1.22 -1.41 6.84
CA ARG A 298 1.06 -2.06 8.17
C ARG A 298 -0.01 -3.15 8.21
N CYS A 299 -0.90 -3.15 7.24
CA CYS A 299 -1.92 -4.19 7.06
C CYS A 299 -1.49 -5.25 6.04
N GLY A 300 -0.23 -5.25 5.59
CA GLY A 300 0.26 -6.16 4.55
C GLY A 300 -0.22 -5.81 3.14
N ILE A 301 -0.57 -4.54 2.88
CA ILE A 301 -1.04 -4.03 1.59
C ILE A 301 -0.01 -3.02 1.08
N LEU A 302 0.74 -3.38 0.06
CA LEU A 302 1.75 -2.52 -0.55
C LEU A 302 1.15 -1.78 -1.74
N ILE A 303 1.20 -0.45 -1.74
CA ILE A 303 0.67 0.41 -2.81
C ILE A 303 1.85 1.16 -3.44
N LYS A 304 2.08 0.97 -4.75
CA LYS A 304 3.25 1.51 -5.48
C LYS A 304 3.17 3.00 -5.80
N GLY A 305 2.19 3.74 -5.28
CA GLY A 305 2.11 5.17 -5.49
C GLY A 305 0.83 5.83 -5.02
N GLY A 306 0.88 7.15 -4.80
CA GLY A 306 -0.29 7.95 -4.43
C GLY A 306 -1.38 7.95 -5.51
N ASN A 307 -1.01 7.87 -6.79
CA ASN A 307 -1.95 7.76 -7.90
C ASN A 307 -2.78 6.46 -7.84
N TYR A 308 -2.21 5.34 -7.41
CA TYR A 308 -2.93 4.08 -7.26
C TYR A 308 -3.82 4.09 -6.00
N LEU A 309 -3.39 4.75 -4.94
CA LEU A 309 -4.24 4.97 -3.76
C LEU A 309 -5.46 5.82 -4.13
N GLU A 310 -5.29 6.89 -4.92
CA GLU A 310 -6.41 7.69 -5.43
C GLU A 310 -7.32 6.86 -6.36
N ALA A 311 -6.76 6.04 -7.24
CA ALA A 311 -7.51 5.16 -8.13
C ALA A 311 -8.34 4.12 -7.34
N LEU A 312 -7.73 3.44 -6.35
CA LEU A 312 -8.44 2.49 -5.47
C LEU A 312 -9.62 3.13 -4.74
N ALA A 313 -9.52 4.40 -4.33
CA ALA A 313 -10.63 5.11 -3.68
C ALA A 313 -11.85 5.26 -4.61
N ASN A 314 -11.60 5.36 -5.92
CA ASN A 314 -12.61 5.57 -6.95
C ASN A 314 -12.98 4.29 -7.71
N THR A 315 -12.55 3.11 -7.23
CA THR A 315 -12.91 1.83 -7.84
C THR A 315 -14.42 1.64 -7.85
N SER A 316 -14.96 1.38 -9.05
CA SER A 316 -16.36 1.07 -9.32
C SER A 316 -16.57 -0.34 -9.86
N ILE A 317 -15.52 -0.94 -10.46
CA ILE A 317 -15.54 -2.29 -11.01
C ILE A 317 -14.34 -3.05 -10.46
N ALA A 318 -14.59 -4.19 -9.82
CA ALA A 318 -13.58 -5.12 -9.36
C ALA A 318 -13.70 -6.44 -10.12
N VAL A 319 -12.65 -6.76 -10.87
CA VAL A 319 -12.55 -7.99 -11.65
C VAL A 319 -11.57 -8.93 -10.96
N PHE A 320 -11.94 -10.19 -10.84
CA PHE A 320 -11.18 -11.21 -10.14
C PHE A 320 -10.84 -12.38 -11.07
N ASP A 321 -9.61 -12.85 -11.02
CA ASP A 321 -9.37 -14.24 -11.43
C ASP A 321 -10.01 -15.20 -10.42
N LYS A 322 -10.35 -16.42 -10.84
CA LYS A 322 -10.87 -17.43 -9.94
C LYS A 322 -9.75 -18.09 -9.15
N THR A 323 -8.83 -18.76 -9.88
CA THR A 323 -7.84 -19.69 -9.33
C THR A 323 -6.71 -18.97 -8.62
N GLY A 324 -6.37 -19.35 -7.39
CA GLY A 324 -5.34 -18.66 -6.62
C GLY A 324 -5.77 -17.29 -6.06
N THR A 325 -6.90 -16.73 -6.50
CA THR A 325 -7.40 -15.41 -6.08
C THR A 325 -8.62 -15.53 -5.18
N LEU A 326 -9.75 -16.00 -5.70
CA LEU A 326 -10.97 -16.28 -4.92
C LEU A 326 -10.98 -17.69 -4.34
N THR A 327 -10.21 -18.59 -4.93
CA THR A 327 -9.99 -19.96 -4.50
C THR A 327 -8.54 -20.19 -4.13
N LYS A 328 -8.24 -21.29 -3.42
CA LYS A 328 -6.88 -21.60 -2.96
C LYS A 328 -5.94 -22.04 -4.09
N GLY A 329 -6.47 -22.36 -5.29
CA GLY A 329 -5.69 -22.94 -6.37
C GLY A 329 -5.21 -24.37 -6.07
N VAL A 330 -5.75 -24.99 -5.03
CA VAL A 330 -5.44 -26.34 -4.60
C VAL A 330 -6.68 -27.20 -4.78
N PHE A 331 -6.53 -28.27 -5.55
CA PHE A 331 -7.58 -29.27 -5.68
C PHE A 331 -7.74 -29.99 -4.34
N ALA A 332 -8.97 -30.08 -3.84
CA ALA A 332 -9.31 -30.81 -2.63
C ALA A 332 -10.50 -31.74 -2.89
N VAL A 333 -10.55 -32.83 -2.14
CA VAL A 333 -11.73 -33.72 -2.15
C VAL A 333 -12.91 -32.99 -1.51
N SER A 334 -13.91 -32.65 -2.33
CA SER A 334 -15.10 -31.91 -1.90
C SER A 334 -16.27 -32.82 -1.54
N GLN A 335 -16.37 -33.98 -2.20
CA GLN A 335 -17.43 -34.96 -1.92
C GLN A 335 -16.95 -36.37 -2.21
N VAL A 336 -17.28 -37.31 -1.31
CA VAL A 336 -17.08 -38.75 -1.49
C VAL A 336 -18.47 -39.40 -1.58
N SER A 337 -18.76 -40.08 -2.69
CA SER A 337 -20.06 -40.67 -2.97
C SER A 337 -19.90 -42.19 -3.16
N PRO A 338 -19.96 -42.97 -2.07
CA PRO A 338 -19.81 -44.42 -2.15
C PRO A 338 -21.03 -45.09 -2.79
N ALA A 339 -20.82 -46.27 -3.40
CA ALA A 339 -21.85 -47.08 -4.01
C ALA A 339 -21.66 -48.55 -3.61
N ASN A 340 -22.69 -49.38 -3.84
CA ASN A 340 -22.66 -50.83 -3.69
C ASN A 340 -22.16 -51.34 -2.31
N GLY A 341 -22.48 -50.63 -1.23
CA GLY A 341 -22.11 -51.01 0.13
C GLY A 341 -20.67 -50.68 0.54
N CYS A 342 -19.93 -49.97 -0.30
CA CYS A 342 -18.64 -49.40 0.04
C CYS A 342 -18.79 -48.25 1.05
N THR A 343 -17.83 -48.07 1.94
CA THR A 343 -17.79 -46.92 2.85
C THR A 343 -17.01 -45.75 2.24
N GLU A 344 -17.28 -44.54 2.69
CA GLU A 344 -16.53 -43.33 2.23
C GLU A 344 -15.02 -43.49 2.44
N LYS A 345 -14.62 -44.04 3.60
CA LYS A 345 -13.22 -44.28 3.95
C LYS A 345 -12.58 -45.30 3.01
N GLU A 346 -13.26 -46.42 2.73
CA GLU A 346 -12.78 -47.46 1.82
C GLU A 346 -12.65 -46.92 0.39
N LEU A 347 -13.66 -46.19 -0.09
CA LEU A 347 -13.63 -45.58 -1.41
C LEU A 347 -12.44 -44.62 -1.58
N LEU A 348 -12.24 -43.73 -0.59
CA LEU A 348 -11.14 -42.77 -0.62
C LEU A 348 -9.77 -43.46 -0.54
N GLU A 349 -9.64 -44.49 0.30
CA GLU A 349 -8.43 -45.30 0.42
C GLU A 349 -8.10 -46.02 -0.90
N GLN A 350 -9.07 -46.62 -1.56
CA GLN A 350 -8.88 -47.30 -2.85
C GLN A 350 -8.50 -46.30 -3.95
N ALA A 351 -9.13 -45.12 -3.98
CA ALA A 351 -8.78 -44.03 -4.90
C ALA A 351 -7.34 -43.55 -4.68
N ALA A 352 -6.95 -43.30 -3.43
CA ALA A 352 -5.63 -42.80 -3.07
C ALA A 352 -4.52 -43.83 -3.32
N LEU A 353 -4.78 -45.12 -3.07
CA LEU A 353 -3.85 -46.20 -3.41
C LEU A 353 -3.68 -46.38 -4.91
N ALA A 354 -4.77 -46.31 -5.70
CA ALA A 354 -4.69 -46.39 -7.15
C ALA A 354 -3.84 -45.29 -7.75
N GLU A 355 -3.92 -44.09 -7.19
CA GLU A 355 -3.21 -42.87 -7.64
C GLU A 355 -1.87 -42.66 -6.92
N SER A 356 -1.37 -43.61 -6.12
CA SER A 356 -0.18 -43.43 -5.27
C SER A 356 1.10 -43.17 -6.03
N PHE A 357 1.23 -43.62 -7.27
CA PHE A 357 2.42 -43.43 -8.12
C PHE A 357 2.28 -42.29 -9.13
N SER A 358 1.13 -41.66 -9.24
CA SER A 358 0.91 -40.54 -10.13
C SER A 358 1.36 -39.21 -9.49
N SER A 359 2.01 -38.34 -10.27
CA SER A 359 2.39 -37.00 -9.87
C SER A 359 1.31 -35.95 -10.17
N HIS A 360 0.16 -36.35 -10.68
CA HIS A 360 -0.93 -35.45 -11.03
C HIS A 360 -1.50 -34.73 -9.79
N PRO A 361 -1.87 -33.44 -9.87
CA PRO A 361 -2.44 -32.71 -8.73
C PRO A 361 -3.66 -33.39 -8.08
N ILE A 362 -4.51 -34.02 -8.87
CA ILE A 362 -5.66 -34.82 -8.40
C ILE A 362 -5.20 -35.97 -7.48
N SER A 363 -4.14 -36.68 -7.87
CA SER A 363 -3.58 -37.78 -7.10
C SER A 363 -3.02 -37.33 -5.77
N LYS A 364 -2.40 -36.13 -5.74
CA LYS A 364 -1.96 -35.50 -4.50
C LYS A 364 -3.12 -35.19 -3.57
N SER A 365 -4.21 -34.64 -4.09
CA SER A 365 -5.43 -34.33 -3.31
C SER A 365 -6.07 -35.57 -2.67
N LEU A 366 -6.13 -36.67 -3.43
CA LEU A 366 -6.66 -37.92 -2.93
C LEU A 366 -5.82 -38.50 -1.79
N ARG A 367 -4.48 -38.46 -1.92
CA ARG A 367 -3.55 -38.91 -0.87
C ARG A 367 -3.63 -38.04 0.39
N GLU A 368 -3.69 -36.73 0.24
CA GLU A 368 -3.81 -35.80 1.37
C GLU A 368 -5.12 -35.97 2.12
N ALA A 369 -6.23 -36.18 1.41
CA ALA A 369 -7.54 -36.46 2.01
C ALA A 369 -7.61 -37.82 2.72
N CYS A 370 -6.91 -38.83 2.21
CA CYS A 370 -6.83 -40.14 2.84
C CYS A 370 -5.99 -40.15 4.13
N GLY A 371 -4.94 -39.31 4.21
CA GLY A 371 -3.99 -39.27 5.33
C GLY A 371 -2.92 -40.36 5.25
N GLU A 372 -2.71 -41.12 6.32
CA GLU A 372 -1.70 -42.18 6.34
C GLU A 372 -2.03 -43.30 5.35
N LEU A 373 -1.15 -43.50 4.36
CA LEU A 373 -1.31 -44.45 3.27
C LEU A 373 -0.08 -45.36 3.16
N ASP A 374 -0.27 -46.69 3.23
CA ASP A 374 0.80 -47.66 2.92
C ASP A 374 0.83 -47.92 1.40
N ALA A 375 1.62 -47.13 0.67
CA ALA A 375 1.76 -47.24 -0.77
C ALA A 375 2.26 -48.63 -1.25
N ARG A 376 2.86 -49.46 -0.37
CA ARG A 376 3.33 -50.83 -0.71
C ARG A 376 2.19 -51.77 -1.03
N ARG A 377 0.96 -51.45 -0.65
CA ARG A 377 -0.26 -52.20 -0.99
C ARG A 377 -0.66 -52.05 -2.46
N ALA A 378 -0.15 -51.04 -3.14
CA ALA A 378 -0.39 -50.80 -4.56
C ALA A 378 0.80 -51.30 -5.38
N THR A 379 0.54 -52.04 -6.43
CA THR A 379 1.53 -52.60 -7.36
C THR A 379 1.02 -52.51 -8.80
N ASP A 380 1.91 -52.65 -9.78
CA ASP A 380 1.55 -52.74 -11.20
C ASP A 380 0.67 -51.55 -11.69
N ALA A 381 1.05 -50.33 -11.28
CA ALA A 381 0.33 -49.14 -11.67
C ALA A 381 0.60 -48.77 -13.14
N GLN A 382 -0.45 -48.61 -13.92
CA GLN A 382 -0.44 -48.25 -15.34
C GLN A 382 -1.29 -46.99 -15.53
N GLU A 383 -0.68 -45.91 -15.98
CA GLU A 383 -1.40 -44.71 -16.35
C GLU A 383 -1.95 -44.85 -17.77
N ILE A 384 -3.26 -44.67 -17.94
CA ILE A 384 -3.95 -44.70 -19.23
C ILE A 384 -4.26 -43.27 -19.64
N ALA A 385 -3.49 -42.76 -20.62
CA ALA A 385 -3.57 -41.38 -21.03
C ALA A 385 -5.00 -40.94 -21.38
N GLY A 386 -5.47 -39.86 -20.77
CA GLY A 386 -6.81 -39.31 -20.96
C GLY A 386 -7.95 -40.08 -20.31
N HIS A 387 -7.68 -41.14 -19.50
CA HIS A 387 -8.67 -41.99 -18.83
C HIS A 387 -8.48 -42.01 -17.31
N GLY A 388 -7.27 -42.31 -16.81
CA GLY A 388 -6.97 -42.48 -15.40
C GLY A 388 -5.88 -43.53 -15.15
N VAL A 389 -5.92 -44.18 -14.00
CA VAL A 389 -4.92 -45.16 -13.57
C VAL A 389 -5.57 -46.51 -13.31
N ARG A 390 -4.89 -47.57 -13.75
CA ARG A 390 -5.16 -48.96 -13.41
C ARG A 390 -4.04 -49.47 -12.52
N THR A 391 -4.39 -50.01 -11.35
CA THR A 391 -3.42 -50.44 -10.33
C THR A 391 -3.91 -51.76 -9.67
N MET A 392 -2.99 -52.61 -9.23
CA MET A 392 -3.29 -53.72 -8.35
C MET A 392 -3.18 -53.26 -6.89
N VAL A 393 -4.28 -53.33 -6.14
CA VAL A 393 -4.33 -52.97 -4.71
C VAL A 393 -4.76 -54.22 -3.94
N ASP A 394 -3.91 -54.70 -3.02
CA ASP A 394 -4.14 -55.90 -2.23
C ASP A 394 -4.54 -57.14 -3.05
N GLY A 395 -4.01 -57.28 -4.27
CA GLY A 395 -4.32 -58.35 -5.19
C GLY A 395 -5.58 -58.18 -6.03
N HIS A 396 -6.28 -57.06 -5.91
CA HIS A 396 -7.46 -56.67 -6.69
C HIS A 396 -7.13 -55.62 -7.75
N VAL A 397 -7.76 -55.70 -8.90
CA VAL A 397 -7.61 -54.66 -9.95
C VAL A 397 -8.48 -53.47 -9.60
N VAL A 398 -7.85 -52.33 -9.33
CA VAL A 398 -8.53 -51.07 -9.07
C VAL A 398 -8.33 -50.12 -10.25
N LEU A 399 -9.44 -49.55 -10.71
CA LEU A 399 -9.48 -48.49 -11.75
C LEU A 399 -9.91 -47.18 -11.07
N ALA A 400 -9.12 -46.15 -11.24
CA ALA A 400 -9.45 -44.80 -10.81
C ALA A 400 -9.31 -43.84 -12.00
N GLY A 401 -10.41 -43.17 -12.39
CA GLY A 401 -10.35 -42.32 -13.56
C GLY A 401 -11.67 -41.61 -13.91
N ASN A 402 -11.73 -41.06 -15.11
CA ASN A 402 -12.91 -40.34 -15.58
C ASN A 402 -14.04 -41.31 -16.10
N ALA A 403 -15.17 -40.72 -16.53
CA ALA A 403 -16.30 -41.46 -17.06
C ALA A 403 -15.93 -42.37 -18.26
N ARG A 404 -15.01 -41.92 -19.15
CA ARG A 404 -14.56 -42.72 -20.30
C ARG A 404 -13.90 -44.02 -19.88
N MET A 405 -13.11 -43.97 -18.81
CA MET A 405 -12.48 -45.18 -18.27
C MET A 405 -13.51 -46.21 -17.81
N MET A 406 -14.61 -45.77 -17.22
CA MET A 406 -15.72 -46.65 -16.81
C MET A 406 -16.46 -47.22 -18.03
N ASP A 407 -16.74 -46.35 -19.01
CA ASP A 407 -17.43 -46.75 -20.25
C ASP A 407 -16.61 -47.77 -21.05
N ASP A 408 -15.31 -47.52 -21.25
CA ASP A 408 -14.42 -48.45 -22.00
C ASP A 408 -14.22 -49.79 -21.28
N SER A 409 -14.23 -49.74 -19.94
CA SER A 409 -14.18 -50.95 -19.09
C SER A 409 -15.54 -51.64 -18.93
N LYS A 410 -16.61 -51.13 -19.56
CA LYS A 410 -18.00 -51.63 -19.49
C LYS A 410 -18.53 -51.74 -18.04
N ILE A 411 -18.12 -50.84 -17.17
CA ILE A 411 -18.55 -50.77 -15.78
C ILE A 411 -19.81 -49.89 -15.70
N ILE A 412 -20.86 -50.43 -15.09
CA ILE A 412 -22.09 -49.68 -14.84
C ILE A 412 -21.83 -48.77 -13.61
N TYR A 413 -21.95 -47.49 -13.80
CA TYR A 413 -21.70 -46.47 -12.76
C TYR A 413 -22.81 -45.44 -12.69
N THR A 414 -22.93 -44.77 -11.56
CA THR A 414 -23.83 -43.62 -11.38
C THR A 414 -23.06 -42.34 -11.69
N LYS A 415 -23.55 -41.54 -12.66
CA LYS A 415 -22.96 -40.24 -12.95
C LYS A 415 -23.07 -39.31 -11.75
N ASN A 416 -21.96 -38.78 -11.32
CA ASN A 416 -21.92 -37.68 -10.36
C ASN A 416 -22.22 -36.36 -11.09
N THR A 417 -23.17 -35.60 -10.56
CA THR A 417 -23.60 -34.31 -11.13
C THR A 417 -22.93 -33.10 -10.46
N GLY A 418 -22.04 -33.33 -9.51
CA GLY A 418 -21.28 -32.30 -8.83
C GLY A 418 -20.34 -31.54 -9.78
N THR A 419 -20.06 -30.30 -9.45
CA THR A 419 -19.26 -29.40 -10.27
C THR A 419 -17.79 -29.52 -9.85
N GLY A 420 -16.97 -30.10 -10.72
CA GLY A 420 -15.55 -30.36 -10.47
C GLY A 420 -15.01 -31.51 -11.31
N THR A 421 -13.84 -32.01 -10.93
CA THR A 421 -13.26 -33.19 -11.54
C THR A 421 -13.75 -34.43 -10.76
N VAL A 422 -14.46 -35.30 -11.44
CA VAL A 422 -14.98 -36.55 -10.84
C VAL A 422 -14.00 -37.67 -11.13
N VAL A 423 -13.52 -38.33 -10.09
CA VAL A 423 -12.77 -39.59 -10.15
C VAL A 423 -13.71 -40.72 -9.80
N TYR A 424 -14.03 -41.57 -10.77
CA TYR A 424 -14.80 -42.81 -10.58
C TYR A 424 -13.86 -43.93 -10.20
N VAL A 425 -14.25 -44.74 -9.21
CA VAL A 425 -13.43 -45.85 -8.71
C VAL A 425 -14.18 -47.16 -8.85
N ALA A 426 -13.49 -48.17 -9.37
CA ALA A 426 -14.02 -49.51 -9.49
C ALA A 426 -12.97 -50.53 -9.07
N ARG A 427 -13.41 -51.67 -8.47
CA ARG A 427 -12.57 -52.79 -8.07
C ARG A 427 -13.12 -54.09 -8.69
N ASP A 428 -12.25 -54.82 -9.38
CA ASP A 428 -12.60 -56.08 -10.07
C ASP A 428 -13.87 -55.97 -10.95
N GLY A 429 -14.04 -54.87 -11.63
CA GLY A 429 -15.20 -54.61 -12.50
C GLY A 429 -16.46 -54.12 -11.77
N GLN A 430 -16.44 -54.00 -10.45
CA GLN A 430 -17.56 -53.43 -9.68
C GLN A 430 -17.31 -51.97 -9.32
N PHE A 431 -18.29 -51.12 -9.58
CA PHE A 431 -18.26 -49.72 -9.23
C PHE A 431 -18.31 -49.51 -7.71
N LEU A 432 -17.31 -48.88 -7.13
CA LEU A 432 -17.24 -48.56 -5.70
C LEU A 432 -17.84 -47.22 -5.37
N GLY A 433 -17.77 -46.24 -6.30
CA GLY A 433 -18.25 -44.90 -6.06
C GLY A 433 -17.48 -43.84 -6.83
N SER A 434 -17.75 -42.58 -6.54
CA SER A 434 -17.06 -41.45 -7.13
C SER A 434 -16.56 -40.47 -6.08
N VAL A 435 -15.41 -39.84 -6.37
CA VAL A 435 -14.82 -38.79 -5.57
C VAL A 435 -14.81 -37.50 -6.40
N LEU A 436 -15.46 -36.47 -5.89
CA LEU A 436 -15.50 -35.13 -6.51
C LEU A 436 -14.34 -34.30 -5.95
N ILE A 437 -13.55 -33.76 -6.85
CA ILE A 437 -12.41 -32.91 -6.54
C ILE A 437 -12.67 -31.55 -7.13
N ALA A 438 -12.64 -30.52 -6.30
CA ALA A 438 -12.88 -29.14 -6.69
C ALA A 438 -11.81 -28.22 -6.08
N ASP A 439 -11.67 -27.05 -6.67
CA ASP A 439 -10.85 -25.97 -6.12
C ASP A 439 -11.60 -25.32 -4.94
N GLU A 440 -10.94 -25.21 -3.79
CA GLU A 440 -11.57 -24.75 -2.56
C GLU A 440 -11.62 -23.21 -2.52
N VAL A 441 -12.80 -22.64 -2.25
CA VAL A 441 -12.99 -21.20 -2.03
C VAL A 441 -12.24 -20.78 -0.76
N LYS A 442 -11.51 -19.67 -0.82
CA LYS A 442 -10.83 -19.11 0.37
C LYS A 442 -11.85 -18.65 1.41
N GLU A 443 -11.49 -18.77 2.68
CA GLU A 443 -12.38 -18.53 3.82
C GLU A 443 -13.05 -17.15 3.78
N HIS A 444 -12.29 -16.11 3.41
CA HIS A 444 -12.77 -14.74 3.42
C HIS A 444 -13.29 -14.23 2.06
N SER A 445 -13.30 -15.03 0.99
CA SER A 445 -13.72 -14.59 -0.36
C SER A 445 -15.16 -14.09 -0.38
N LYS A 446 -16.09 -14.82 0.23
CA LYS A 446 -17.50 -14.40 0.31
C LYS A 446 -17.67 -13.09 1.06
N GLN A 447 -16.96 -12.93 2.18
CA GLN A 447 -16.99 -11.70 2.97
C GLN A 447 -16.38 -10.52 2.19
N ALA A 448 -15.29 -10.76 1.46
CA ALA A 448 -14.64 -9.76 0.61
C ALA A 448 -15.59 -9.24 -0.46
N ILE A 449 -16.25 -10.14 -1.21
CA ILE A 449 -17.22 -9.77 -2.24
C ILE A 449 -18.41 -8.98 -1.65
N ALA A 450 -18.97 -9.45 -0.54
CA ALA A 450 -20.06 -8.73 0.14
C ALA A 450 -19.65 -7.33 0.61
N ALA A 451 -18.42 -7.19 1.14
CA ALA A 451 -17.89 -5.90 1.58
C ALA A 451 -17.63 -4.93 0.42
N LEU A 452 -17.22 -5.43 -0.75
CA LEU A 452 -17.05 -4.62 -1.97
C LEU A 452 -18.41 -4.16 -2.52
N LYS A 453 -19.38 -5.04 -2.58
CA LYS A 453 -20.76 -4.70 -2.98
C LYS A 453 -21.39 -3.67 -2.05
N ALA A 454 -21.20 -3.79 -0.73
CA ALA A 454 -21.62 -2.80 0.24
C ALA A 454 -20.96 -1.42 0.03
N GLN A 455 -19.79 -1.39 -0.60
CA GLN A 455 -19.10 -0.17 -1.01
C GLN A 455 -19.53 0.37 -2.40
N GLY A 456 -20.52 -0.27 -3.06
CA GLY A 456 -21.01 0.11 -4.38
C GLY A 456 -20.11 -0.34 -5.54
N VAL A 457 -19.25 -1.33 -5.33
CA VAL A 457 -18.36 -1.86 -6.35
C VAL A 457 -19.01 -3.04 -7.05
N ARG A 458 -19.09 -3.01 -8.39
CA ARG A 458 -19.55 -4.13 -9.22
C ARG A 458 -18.46 -5.19 -9.26
N THR A 459 -18.81 -6.45 -9.01
CA THR A 459 -17.90 -7.57 -8.86
C THR A 459 -18.04 -8.57 -10.01
N ILE A 460 -16.93 -8.86 -10.71
CA ILE A 460 -16.91 -9.69 -11.91
C ILE A 460 -15.83 -10.77 -11.74
N MET A 461 -16.12 -12.01 -12.12
CA MET A 461 -15.13 -13.10 -12.13
C MET A 461 -14.78 -13.49 -13.56
N LEU A 462 -13.51 -13.66 -13.86
CA LEU A 462 -12.99 -14.23 -15.09
C LEU A 462 -12.33 -15.58 -14.80
N THR A 463 -12.67 -16.63 -15.58
CA THR A 463 -12.08 -17.96 -15.38
C THR A 463 -11.97 -18.76 -16.68
N GLY A 464 -10.97 -19.63 -16.75
CA GLY A 464 -10.85 -20.64 -17.81
C GLY A 464 -11.72 -21.88 -17.62
N ASP A 465 -12.37 -22.00 -16.47
CA ASP A 465 -13.20 -23.17 -16.13
C ASP A 465 -14.49 -23.23 -16.96
N SER A 466 -15.16 -24.39 -16.86
CA SER A 466 -16.46 -24.60 -17.51
C SER A 466 -17.53 -23.68 -16.92
N GLU A 467 -18.57 -23.44 -17.73
CA GLU A 467 -19.74 -22.61 -17.36
C GLU A 467 -20.38 -23.08 -16.06
N ALA A 468 -20.48 -24.41 -15.85
CA ALA A 468 -21.09 -24.99 -14.65
C ALA A 468 -20.30 -24.64 -13.37
N VAL A 469 -18.96 -24.76 -13.40
CA VAL A 469 -18.08 -24.42 -12.27
C VAL A 469 -18.15 -22.93 -11.98
N ALA A 470 -18.07 -22.10 -13.02
CA ALA A 470 -18.10 -20.63 -12.87
C ALA A 470 -19.42 -20.15 -12.28
N SER A 471 -20.54 -20.70 -12.75
CA SER A 471 -21.88 -20.37 -12.25
C SER A 471 -22.04 -20.72 -10.76
N GLU A 472 -21.58 -21.92 -10.35
CA GLU A 472 -21.67 -22.37 -8.96
C GLU A 472 -20.85 -21.48 -8.04
N ILE A 473 -19.57 -21.24 -8.36
CA ILE A 473 -18.68 -20.37 -7.56
C ILE A 473 -19.21 -18.94 -7.49
N SER A 474 -19.69 -18.40 -8.63
CA SER A 474 -20.31 -17.06 -8.67
C SER A 474 -21.52 -16.97 -7.77
N GLY A 475 -22.41 -17.97 -7.79
CA GLY A 475 -23.58 -18.04 -6.91
C GLY A 475 -23.21 -18.18 -5.43
N GLN A 476 -22.20 -19.02 -5.10
CA GLN A 476 -21.70 -19.21 -3.73
C GLN A 476 -21.12 -17.92 -3.13
N LEU A 477 -20.36 -17.17 -3.93
CA LEU A 477 -19.73 -15.92 -3.53
C LEU A 477 -20.65 -14.71 -3.62
N GLY A 478 -21.72 -14.78 -4.44
CA GLY A 478 -22.67 -13.71 -4.68
C GLY A 478 -22.09 -12.61 -5.59
N LEU A 479 -21.30 -12.99 -6.59
CA LEU A 479 -20.78 -12.06 -7.61
C LEU A 479 -21.89 -11.49 -8.48
N ASP A 480 -21.67 -10.31 -9.09
CA ASP A 480 -22.64 -9.68 -9.97
C ASP A 480 -22.62 -10.26 -11.38
N GLU A 481 -21.41 -10.72 -11.82
CA GLU A 481 -21.19 -11.24 -13.18
C GLU A 481 -20.02 -12.22 -13.18
N TYR A 482 -20.01 -13.14 -14.13
CA TYR A 482 -18.87 -14.02 -14.39
C TYR A 482 -18.73 -14.31 -15.89
N HIS A 483 -17.50 -14.64 -16.32
CA HIS A 483 -17.20 -15.10 -17.66
C HIS A 483 -16.34 -16.37 -17.58
N ALA A 484 -16.81 -17.43 -18.21
CA ALA A 484 -16.22 -18.75 -18.18
C ALA A 484 -15.50 -19.08 -19.49
N GLN A 485 -14.74 -20.19 -19.50
CA GLN A 485 -14.06 -20.76 -20.66
C GLN A 485 -13.11 -19.78 -21.37
N LEU A 486 -12.51 -18.86 -20.64
CA LEU A 486 -11.60 -17.84 -21.16
C LEU A 486 -10.17 -18.37 -21.29
N LEU A 487 -9.56 -18.22 -22.43
CA LEU A 487 -8.11 -18.32 -22.59
C LEU A 487 -7.42 -17.08 -22.00
N PRO A 488 -6.11 -17.11 -21.72
CA PRO A 488 -5.40 -15.95 -21.17
C PRO A 488 -5.55 -14.68 -22.02
N ALA A 489 -5.55 -14.80 -23.36
CA ALA A 489 -5.79 -13.68 -24.28
C ALA A 489 -7.22 -13.14 -24.17
N ASP A 490 -8.22 -14.02 -23.97
CA ASP A 490 -9.61 -13.62 -23.85
C ASP A 490 -9.87 -12.84 -22.57
N LYS A 491 -9.16 -13.16 -21.47
CA LYS A 491 -9.21 -12.38 -20.22
C LYS A 491 -8.76 -10.93 -20.46
N VAL A 492 -7.67 -10.73 -21.20
CA VAL A 492 -7.18 -9.39 -21.56
C VAL A 492 -8.22 -8.64 -22.38
N ASN A 493 -8.75 -9.28 -23.46
CA ASN A 493 -9.77 -8.70 -24.32
C ASN A 493 -11.02 -8.30 -23.51
N ARG A 494 -11.44 -9.15 -22.57
CA ARG A 494 -12.61 -8.87 -21.73
C ARG A 494 -12.38 -7.66 -20.82
N VAL A 495 -11.21 -7.53 -20.23
CA VAL A 495 -10.84 -6.35 -19.43
C VAL A 495 -10.80 -5.10 -20.32
N GLU A 496 -10.30 -5.18 -21.55
CA GLU A 496 -10.31 -4.06 -22.51
C GLU A 496 -11.73 -3.63 -22.88
N GLU A 497 -12.63 -4.57 -23.11
CA GLU A 497 -14.06 -4.28 -23.36
C GLU A 497 -14.70 -3.55 -22.16
N LEU A 498 -14.44 -4.01 -20.93
CA LEU A 498 -14.92 -3.36 -19.72
C LEU A 498 -14.33 -1.95 -19.56
N LEU A 499 -13.03 -1.77 -19.88
CA LEU A 499 -12.37 -0.46 -19.87
C LEU A 499 -12.96 0.50 -20.93
N ALA A 500 -13.34 -0.02 -22.09
CA ALA A 500 -13.94 0.78 -23.17
C ALA A 500 -15.39 1.20 -22.86
N THR A 501 -16.12 0.38 -22.10
CA THR A 501 -17.54 0.59 -21.79
C THR A 501 -17.81 1.30 -20.45
N LYS A 502 -16.81 1.38 -19.57
CA LYS A 502 -16.95 2.04 -18.26
C LYS A 502 -17.14 3.55 -18.39
N GLY A 503 -17.72 4.17 -17.38
CA GLY A 503 -17.83 5.63 -17.27
C GLY A 503 -16.45 6.32 -17.19
N LYS A 504 -16.40 7.57 -17.62
CA LYS A 504 -15.12 8.34 -17.68
C LYS A 504 -14.38 8.43 -16.34
N ASN A 505 -15.10 8.42 -15.24
CA ASN A 505 -14.54 8.51 -13.88
C ASN A 505 -14.47 7.15 -13.17
N ASP A 506 -14.98 6.10 -13.79
CA ASP A 506 -14.94 4.76 -13.23
C ASP A 506 -13.53 4.19 -13.28
N ILE A 507 -13.14 3.48 -12.23
CA ILE A 507 -11.87 2.79 -12.13
C ILE A 507 -12.15 1.28 -12.08
N LEU A 508 -11.46 0.54 -12.94
CA LEU A 508 -11.47 -0.90 -12.98
C LEU A 508 -10.21 -1.43 -12.29
N THR A 509 -10.41 -2.23 -11.25
CA THR A 509 -9.34 -3.00 -10.62
C THR A 509 -9.40 -4.45 -11.07
N PHE A 510 -8.25 -5.07 -11.30
CA PHE A 510 -8.13 -6.51 -11.54
C PHE A 510 -7.30 -7.14 -10.44
N ALA A 511 -7.80 -8.21 -9.82
CA ALA A 511 -7.09 -8.99 -8.82
C ALA A 511 -6.79 -10.41 -9.35
N GLY A 512 -5.52 -10.82 -9.28
CA GLY A 512 -5.02 -12.11 -9.77
C GLY A 512 -3.82 -12.60 -8.97
N ASP A 513 -3.41 -13.86 -9.16
CA ASP A 513 -2.22 -14.45 -8.54
C ASP A 513 -0.90 -13.98 -9.21
N GLY A 514 -0.98 -13.38 -10.37
CA GLY A 514 0.09 -12.72 -11.11
C GLY A 514 1.00 -13.63 -11.92
N ILE A 515 0.94 -14.94 -11.77
CA ILE A 515 1.79 -15.85 -12.55
C ILE A 515 1.30 -15.91 -14.01
N ASN A 516 0.01 -16.15 -14.20
CA ASN A 516 -0.62 -16.25 -15.52
C ASN A 516 -1.32 -14.95 -15.95
N ASP A 517 -1.63 -14.08 -15.01
CA ASP A 517 -2.46 -12.89 -15.21
C ASP A 517 -1.66 -11.58 -15.30
N ALA A 518 -0.31 -11.64 -15.33
CA ALA A 518 0.53 -10.44 -15.45
C ALA A 518 0.11 -9.49 -16.60
N PRO A 519 -0.25 -9.98 -17.82
CA PRO A 519 -0.73 -9.10 -18.87
C PRO A 519 -2.06 -8.40 -18.52
N VAL A 520 -2.95 -9.07 -17.78
CA VAL A 520 -4.24 -8.53 -17.36
C VAL A 520 -4.05 -7.51 -16.24
N LEU A 521 -3.17 -7.81 -15.27
CA LEU A 521 -2.78 -6.88 -14.19
C LEU A 521 -2.26 -5.55 -14.73
N MET A 522 -1.35 -5.60 -15.71
CA MET A 522 -0.79 -4.41 -16.34
C MET A 522 -1.81 -3.62 -17.19
N ARG A 523 -2.88 -4.27 -17.64
CA ARG A 523 -3.87 -3.65 -18.52
C ARG A 523 -4.97 -2.92 -17.76
N ALA A 524 -5.31 -3.38 -16.56
CA ALA A 524 -6.30 -2.74 -15.68
C ALA A 524 -5.89 -1.31 -15.27
N ASP A 525 -6.83 -0.48 -14.82
CA ASP A 525 -6.46 0.82 -14.23
C ASP A 525 -5.63 0.64 -12.94
N VAL A 526 -5.92 -0.43 -12.18
CA VAL A 526 -5.13 -0.87 -11.02
C VAL A 526 -5.06 -2.38 -11.00
N GLY A 527 -3.85 -2.92 -11.12
CA GLY A 527 -3.57 -4.34 -10.93
C GLY A 527 -3.27 -4.66 -9.47
N ILE A 528 -3.93 -5.68 -8.91
CA ILE A 528 -3.76 -6.16 -7.53
C ILE A 528 -3.23 -7.58 -7.57
N ALA A 529 -2.00 -7.82 -7.10
CA ALA A 529 -1.44 -9.16 -6.97
C ALA A 529 -1.77 -9.75 -5.59
N MET A 530 -2.21 -11.02 -5.61
CA MET A 530 -2.54 -11.80 -4.41
C MET A 530 -1.36 -12.67 -4.00
N GLY A 531 -1.14 -12.84 -2.69
CA GLY A 531 -0.20 -13.83 -2.14
C GLY A 531 1.24 -13.70 -2.68
N ALA A 532 1.70 -12.49 -2.94
CA ALA A 532 2.93 -12.22 -3.70
C ALA A 532 4.23 -12.69 -3.05
N MET A 533 4.17 -13.38 -1.92
CA MET A 533 5.37 -13.88 -1.21
C MET A 533 6.18 -14.92 -1.99
N GLY A 534 5.73 -15.34 -3.19
CA GLY A 534 6.41 -16.33 -4.03
C GLY A 534 6.58 -15.96 -5.51
N SER A 535 5.92 -14.90 -6.01
CA SER A 535 5.94 -14.57 -7.44
C SER A 535 6.53 -13.17 -7.70
N ASP A 536 7.79 -13.15 -8.10
CA ASP A 536 8.48 -11.92 -8.51
C ASP A 536 7.79 -11.21 -9.68
N ALA A 537 7.29 -11.99 -10.66
CA ALA A 537 6.56 -11.47 -11.82
C ALA A 537 5.25 -10.77 -11.41
N ALA A 538 4.53 -11.32 -10.42
CA ALA A 538 3.32 -10.70 -9.89
C ALA A 538 3.61 -9.36 -9.21
N ILE A 539 4.66 -9.36 -8.38
CA ILE A 539 5.11 -8.14 -7.70
C ILE A 539 5.46 -7.05 -8.70
N GLU A 540 6.16 -7.39 -9.80
CA GLU A 540 6.57 -6.41 -10.81
C GLU A 540 5.38 -5.87 -11.61
N ALA A 541 4.46 -6.74 -12.02
CA ALA A 541 3.32 -6.40 -12.87
C ALA A 541 2.21 -5.61 -12.15
N ALA A 542 2.02 -5.81 -10.85
CA ALA A 542 0.93 -5.21 -10.11
C ALA A 542 1.26 -3.80 -9.59
N ASP A 543 0.23 -2.98 -9.40
CA ASP A 543 0.30 -1.66 -8.78
C ASP A 543 0.07 -1.70 -7.27
N VAL A 544 -0.65 -2.72 -6.83
CA VAL A 544 -0.94 -3.05 -5.43
C VAL A 544 -0.61 -4.51 -5.19
N VAL A 545 0.07 -4.78 -4.09
CA VAL A 545 0.49 -6.14 -3.73
C VAL A 545 -0.07 -6.48 -2.35
N LEU A 546 -0.81 -7.57 -2.25
CA LEU A 546 -1.23 -8.15 -0.98
C LEU A 546 -0.19 -9.17 -0.55
N MET A 547 0.40 -8.95 0.62
CA MET A 547 1.51 -9.78 1.12
C MET A 547 1.06 -11.17 1.55
N ASP A 548 -0.17 -11.30 1.99
CA ASP A 548 -0.84 -12.56 2.24
C ASP A 548 -1.87 -12.87 1.15
N ASP A 549 -2.49 -14.02 1.30
CA ASP A 549 -3.42 -14.56 0.32
C ASP A 549 -4.89 -14.31 0.71
N ASP A 550 -5.18 -13.24 1.49
CA ASP A 550 -6.51 -12.91 1.97
C ASP A 550 -7.25 -11.90 1.06
N PRO A 551 -8.32 -12.32 0.34
CA PRO A 551 -9.12 -11.43 -0.49
C PRO A 551 -9.81 -10.29 0.27
N ALA A 552 -10.04 -10.42 1.58
CA ALA A 552 -10.65 -9.36 2.39
C ALA A 552 -9.82 -8.07 2.41
N LYS A 553 -8.51 -8.17 2.21
CA LYS A 553 -7.61 -7.03 2.13
C LYS A 553 -7.84 -6.11 0.93
N ILE A 554 -8.48 -6.61 -0.15
CA ILE A 554 -8.89 -5.77 -1.29
C ILE A 554 -9.92 -4.72 -0.81
N SER A 555 -10.92 -5.16 -0.07
CA SER A 555 -11.93 -4.25 0.48
C SER A 555 -11.34 -3.28 1.52
N LEU A 556 -10.37 -3.73 2.30
CA LEU A 556 -9.62 -2.90 3.26
C LEU A 556 -8.76 -1.85 2.55
N ALA A 557 -8.06 -2.22 1.46
CA ALA A 557 -7.28 -1.29 0.65
C ALA A 557 -8.15 -0.14 0.13
N MET A 558 -9.34 -0.46 -0.39
CA MET A 558 -10.30 0.55 -0.86
C MET A 558 -10.82 1.44 0.28
N LYS A 559 -11.10 0.88 1.48
CA LYS A 559 -11.51 1.67 2.65
C LYS A 559 -10.42 2.65 3.10
N ILE A 560 -9.17 2.20 3.18
CA ILE A 560 -8.02 3.05 3.53
C ILE A 560 -7.87 4.17 2.50
N SER A 561 -7.97 3.83 1.21
CA SER A 561 -7.87 4.77 0.10
C SER A 561 -8.98 5.83 0.14
N ARG A 562 -10.23 5.45 0.37
CA ARG A 562 -11.36 6.38 0.52
C ARG A 562 -11.20 7.29 1.75
N LYS A 563 -10.74 6.75 2.88
CA LYS A 563 -10.43 7.54 4.08
C LYS A 563 -9.34 8.58 3.77
N CYS A 564 -8.30 8.19 3.03
CA CYS A 564 -7.24 9.10 2.62
C CYS A 564 -7.77 10.25 1.76
N MET A 565 -8.52 9.92 0.70
CA MET A 565 -9.11 10.92 -0.19
C MET A 565 -10.08 11.84 0.54
N HIS A 566 -10.87 11.32 1.48
CA HIS A 566 -11.76 12.14 2.30
C HIS A 566 -10.98 13.17 3.13
N ILE A 567 -9.89 12.77 3.77
CA ILE A 567 -9.01 13.67 4.54
C ILE A 567 -8.34 14.71 3.61
N VAL A 568 -7.89 14.28 2.43
CA VAL A 568 -7.33 15.19 1.41
C VAL A 568 -8.35 16.28 1.02
N TYR A 569 -9.59 15.88 0.66
CA TYR A 569 -10.63 16.83 0.31
C TYR A 569 -11.04 17.73 1.48
N GLN A 570 -11.14 17.20 2.70
CA GLN A 570 -11.37 18.01 3.90
C GLN A 570 -10.31 19.11 4.05
N ASN A 571 -9.03 18.75 3.90
CA ASN A 571 -7.93 19.70 4.03
C ASN A 571 -7.96 20.76 2.92
N ILE A 572 -8.25 20.37 1.68
CA ILE A 572 -8.37 21.32 0.55
C ILE A 572 -9.49 22.31 0.81
N VAL A 573 -10.70 21.82 1.07
CA VAL A 573 -11.89 22.65 1.26
C VAL A 573 -11.71 23.58 2.47
N PHE A 574 -11.26 23.03 3.60
CA PHE A 574 -11.02 23.80 4.81
C PHE A 574 -10.00 24.91 4.59
N ALA A 575 -8.83 24.59 4.02
CA ALA A 575 -7.77 25.56 3.80
C ALA A 575 -8.19 26.65 2.82
N LEU A 576 -8.84 26.31 1.71
CA LEU A 576 -9.29 27.29 0.72
C LEU A 576 -10.42 28.18 1.26
N ALA A 577 -11.38 27.62 2.00
CA ALA A 577 -12.48 28.38 2.59
C ALA A 577 -11.99 29.41 3.62
N VAL A 578 -11.14 28.98 4.55
CA VAL A 578 -10.56 29.88 5.56
C VAL A 578 -9.73 30.97 4.89
N LYS A 579 -8.88 30.61 3.91
CA LYS A 579 -8.09 31.60 3.17
C LYS A 579 -8.95 32.61 2.42
N ALA A 580 -9.99 32.17 1.73
CA ALA A 580 -10.91 33.09 1.03
C ALA A 580 -11.54 34.11 2.00
N ILE A 581 -11.99 33.64 3.17
CA ILE A 581 -12.56 34.53 4.20
C ILE A 581 -11.51 35.57 4.67
N PHE A 582 -10.31 35.12 5.04
CA PHE A 582 -9.28 36.03 5.56
C PHE A 582 -8.72 36.94 4.48
N LEU A 583 -8.64 36.52 3.21
CA LEU A 583 -8.26 37.40 2.09
C LEU A 583 -9.28 38.57 1.93
N LEU A 584 -10.57 38.28 2.01
CA LEU A 584 -11.61 39.32 1.98
C LEU A 584 -11.48 40.25 3.19
N LEU A 585 -11.35 39.71 4.40
CA LEU A 585 -11.17 40.51 5.62
C LEU A 585 -9.91 41.36 5.57
N GLY A 586 -8.82 40.86 5.01
CA GLY A 586 -7.57 41.60 4.80
C GLY A 586 -7.71 42.72 3.79
N ALA A 587 -8.37 42.46 2.66
CA ALA A 587 -8.63 43.48 1.64
C ALA A 587 -9.51 44.63 2.16
N PHE A 588 -10.50 44.33 3.00
CA PHE A 588 -11.30 45.35 3.68
C PHE A 588 -10.58 46.03 4.85
N GLY A 589 -9.41 45.56 5.26
CA GLY A 589 -8.64 46.15 6.38
C GLY A 589 -9.18 45.75 7.76
N ILE A 590 -10.01 44.72 7.86
CA ILE A 590 -10.55 44.18 9.11
C ILE A 590 -9.53 43.23 9.77
N ALA A 591 -8.87 42.42 8.94
CA ALA A 591 -7.81 41.54 9.42
C ALA A 591 -6.46 42.29 9.45
N ASN A 592 -5.77 42.18 10.57
CA ASN A 592 -4.40 42.64 10.74
C ASN A 592 -3.38 41.51 10.49
N MET A 593 -2.09 41.78 10.60
CA MET A 593 -1.01 40.84 10.36
C MET A 593 -1.07 39.59 11.29
N TRP A 594 -1.56 39.73 12.51
CA TRP A 594 -1.74 38.59 13.45
C TRP A 594 -2.80 37.61 12.95
N TRP A 595 -3.92 38.11 12.43
CA TRP A 595 -4.94 37.27 11.78
C TRP A 595 -4.41 36.60 10.53
N ALA A 596 -3.55 37.28 9.78
CA ALA A 596 -2.89 36.72 8.60
C ALA A 596 -2.03 35.52 8.97
N VAL A 597 -1.20 35.65 10.00
CA VAL A 597 -0.35 34.56 10.51
C VAL A 597 -1.21 33.38 11.02
N PHE A 598 -2.28 33.68 11.76
CA PHE A 598 -3.19 32.63 12.23
C PHE A 598 -3.86 31.88 11.06
N ALA A 599 -4.31 32.60 10.05
CA ALA A 599 -4.94 32.04 8.85
C ALA A 599 -3.96 31.17 8.02
N ASP A 600 -2.67 31.43 8.09
CA ASP A 600 -1.67 30.64 7.37
C ASP A 600 -1.14 29.49 8.23
N VAL A 601 -0.45 29.79 9.33
CA VAL A 601 0.22 28.78 10.17
C VAL A 601 -0.78 27.95 10.96
N GLY A 602 -1.86 28.56 11.51
CA GLY A 602 -2.89 27.85 12.26
C GLY A 602 -3.64 26.83 11.40
N VAL A 603 -4.03 27.24 10.20
CA VAL A 603 -4.71 26.34 9.24
C VAL A 603 -3.79 25.21 8.79
N MET A 604 -2.51 25.50 8.54
CA MET A 604 -1.51 24.50 8.20
C MET A 604 -1.37 23.46 9.32
N ILE A 605 -1.24 23.87 10.58
CA ILE A 605 -1.14 22.95 11.72
C ILE A 605 -2.38 22.07 11.81
N LEU A 606 -3.57 22.62 11.70
CA LEU A 606 -4.82 21.86 11.73
C LEU A 606 -4.92 20.85 10.57
N ALA A 607 -4.54 21.25 9.36
CA ALA A 607 -4.53 20.38 8.18
C ALA A 607 -3.51 19.22 8.33
N VAL A 608 -2.33 19.49 8.90
CA VAL A 608 -1.32 18.48 9.20
C VAL A 608 -1.81 17.50 10.27
N LEU A 609 -2.43 18.00 11.35
CA LEU A 609 -3.02 17.15 12.39
C LEU A 609 -4.13 16.26 11.83
N ASN A 610 -4.96 16.80 10.93
CA ASN A 610 -5.99 16.01 10.25
C ASN A 610 -5.35 14.93 9.34
N ALA A 611 -4.28 15.26 8.59
CA ALA A 611 -3.54 14.30 7.78
C ALA A 611 -2.93 13.17 8.61
N MET A 612 -2.44 13.47 9.81
CA MET A 612 -1.86 12.45 10.72
C MET A 612 -2.88 11.38 11.18
N ARG A 613 -4.19 11.61 11.04
CA ARG A 613 -5.23 10.60 11.30
C ARG A 613 -5.12 9.39 10.39
N MET A 614 -4.41 9.51 9.25
CA MET A 614 -4.10 8.38 8.37
C MET A 614 -3.13 7.37 8.99
N LEU A 615 -2.33 7.77 9.98
CA LEU A 615 -1.42 6.86 10.69
C LEU A 615 -2.17 5.91 11.65
N ILE A 616 -3.44 6.22 11.94
CA ILE A 616 -4.33 5.40 12.77
C ILE A 616 -5.22 4.59 11.81
N VAL A 617 -4.79 3.39 11.49
CA VAL A 617 -5.60 2.41 10.74
C VAL A 617 -6.27 1.50 11.77
N GLU A 618 -7.59 1.51 11.82
CA GLU A 618 -8.36 0.55 12.60
C GLU A 618 -8.28 -0.81 11.88
N LYS A 619 -7.70 -1.78 12.54
CA LYS A 619 -7.76 -3.19 12.15
C LYS A 619 -9.13 -3.73 12.63
N ASN A 620 -10.17 -3.56 11.84
CA ASN A 620 -11.46 -4.22 12.06
C ASN A 620 -11.60 -5.38 11.08
#